data_fb6a53e00f026a969ef8b8fbdf1d365c
#
_entry.id   fb6a53e00f026a969ef8b8fbdf1d365c
#
_cell.length_a   1.000
_cell.length_b   1.000
_cell.length_c   1.000
_cell.angle_alpha   90.00
_cell.angle_beta   90.00
_cell.angle_gamma   90.00
#
_symmetry.space_group_name_H-M   'P 1'
#
loop_
_entity.id
_entity.type
_entity.pdbx_description
1 polymer ?
#
loop_
_entity_poly.entity_id
_entity_poly.type
_entity_poly.pdbx_seq_one_letter_code
_entity_poly.pdbx_strand_id
1 'polypeptide(L)'
;MRTQAWLAWAGLLLAHPAMAACPPEGTDASSLRLLKEQGFVVTDEVRNALVVGLPACLSDPDPMLRDGVAYEALSAWLRAGQLDVAQRRALRDRLYAMLDEDDGTGLGPPFAALVLSEVARTDRISAWMSTEERAAMVERAAAYLSSVRDYRGFDAKEGWRHGVAHGADWSLQLVLNERVDRGQVETLLRAVAAQVVPENAHAYVFGEPGRLARPVLYAAKRGVLDEAAWRRWFDALPPRLGDAKQAYADSAWLARRHDLMTFLTSVHLDADQSDDANLRALKPIVVQTLKAVP
;
A
#
# COMPACT_ATOMS: atom_id res chain seq x y z
N MET A 1 12.71 -37.37 60.34
CA MET A 1 13.55 -37.08 59.18
C MET A 1 12.61 -36.77 58.02
N ARG A 2 12.49 -35.48 57.62
CA ARG A 2 11.66 -35.04 56.50
C ARG A 2 12.60 -34.64 55.39
N THR A 3 12.57 -35.38 54.27
CA THR A 3 13.32 -35.11 53.06
C THR A 3 12.53 -34.06 52.21
N GLN A 4 13.10 -32.87 52.06
CA GLN A 4 12.60 -31.84 51.14
C GLN A 4 13.13 -32.15 49.72
N ALA A 5 12.22 -32.40 48.78
CA ALA A 5 12.54 -32.51 47.36
C ALA A 5 12.55 -31.09 46.72
N TRP A 6 13.68 -30.71 46.16
CA TRP A 6 13.84 -29.48 45.39
C TRP A 6 13.41 -29.76 43.97
N LEU A 7 12.29 -29.15 43.51
CA LEU A 7 11.88 -29.11 42.11
C LEU A 7 12.68 -28.01 41.41
N ALA A 8 13.60 -28.41 40.53
CA ALA A 8 14.30 -27.51 39.65
C ALA A 8 13.37 -27.13 38.49
N TRP A 9 12.99 -25.87 38.40
CA TRP A 9 12.29 -25.29 37.24
C TRP A 9 13.34 -25.01 36.15
N ALA A 10 13.37 -25.85 35.10
CA ALA A 10 14.09 -25.55 33.89
C ALA A 10 13.27 -24.51 33.08
N GLY A 11 13.69 -23.25 33.17
CA GLY A 11 13.12 -22.17 32.32
C GLY A 11 13.47 -22.41 30.87
N LEU A 12 12.47 -22.70 30.02
CA LEU A 12 12.61 -22.71 28.59
C LEU A 12 12.83 -21.25 28.13
N LEU A 13 14.07 -20.89 27.84
CA LEU A 13 14.38 -19.65 27.13
C LEU A 13 13.86 -19.80 25.69
N LEU A 14 12.69 -19.23 25.43
CA LEU A 14 12.20 -19.03 24.06
C LEU A 14 13.15 -18.04 23.39
N ALA A 15 14.05 -18.55 22.56
CA ALA A 15 14.84 -17.71 21.66
C ALA A 15 13.88 -16.99 20.71
N HIS A 16 13.62 -15.73 20.97
CA HIS A 16 12.98 -14.87 20.00
C HIS A 16 13.96 -14.73 18.82
N PRO A 17 13.51 -14.95 17.55
CA PRO A 17 14.37 -14.65 16.42
C PRO A 17 14.79 -13.19 16.53
N ALA A 18 16.10 -12.93 16.50
CA ALA A 18 16.62 -11.58 16.48
C ALA A 18 16.00 -10.89 15.26
N MET A 19 15.19 -9.83 15.49
CA MET A 19 14.69 -9.01 14.41
C MET A 19 15.89 -8.43 13.67
N ALA A 20 15.90 -8.54 12.34
CA ALA A 20 16.96 -7.95 11.54
C ALA A 20 17.03 -6.43 11.85
N ALA A 21 18.22 -5.95 12.17
CA ALA A 21 18.45 -4.53 12.50
C ALA A 21 18.70 -3.71 11.24
N CYS A 22 18.44 -2.42 11.31
CA CYS A 22 18.90 -1.45 10.32
C CYS A 22 20.05 -0.63 10.90
N PRO A 23 21.18 -0.47 10.22
CA PRO A 23 21.59 -1.11 8.94
C PRO A 23 21.75 -2.63 9.03
N PRO A 24 21.61 -3.36 7.90
CA PRO A 24 21.87 -4.80 7.86
C PRO A 24 23.29 -5.16 8.34
N GLU A 25 23.44 -6.38 8.88
CA GLU A 25 24.75 -6.88 9.33
C GLU A 25 25.82 -6.76 8.24
N GLY A 26 27.00 -6.30 8.62
CA GLY A 26 28.13 -6.07 7.72
C GLY A 26 28.04 -4.76 6.91
N THR A 27 27.03 -3.91 7.18
CA THR A 27 26.87 -2.60 6.56
C THR A 27 26.76 -1.49 7.62
N ASP A 28 26.93 -0.24 7.16
CA ASP A 28 26.67 0.97 7.94
C ASP A 28 25.96 2.02 7.07
N ALA A 29 25.52 3.11 7.68
CA ALA A 29 24.82 4.17 6.95
C ALA A 29 25.67 4.79 5.82
N SER A 30 26.99 4.81 5.94
CA SER A 30 27.89 5.36 4.91
C SER A 30 27.99 4.44 3.70
N SER A 31 28.17 3.14 3.92
CA SER A 31 28.20 2.13 2.84
C SER A 31 26.88 2.04 2.10
N LEU A 32 25.76 2.19 2.82
CA LEU A 32 24.44 2.23 2.21
C LEU A 32 24.17 3.49 1.39
N ARG A 33 24.70 4.65 1.82
CA ARG A 33 24.66 5.88 0.98
C ARG A 33 25.48 5.71 -0.30
N LEU A 34 26.67 5.15 -0.19
CA LEU A 34 27.50 4.86 -1.36
C LEU A 34 26.82 3.90 -2.33
N LEU A 35 26.12 2.87 -1.82
CA LEU A 35 25.31 1.96 -2.62
C LEU A 35 24.26 2.71 -3.46
N LYS A 36 23.58 3.70 -2.87
CA LYS A 36 22.63 4.56 -3.59
C LYS A 36 23.33 5.39 -4.66
N GLU A 37 24.46 6.03 -4.35
CA GLU A 37 25.23 6.84 -5.29
C GLU A 37 25.72 6.01 -6.50
N GLN A 38 25.96 4.72 -6.29
CA GLN A 38 26.35 3.77 -7.32
C GLN A 38 25.13 3.15 -8.07
N GLY A 39 23.91 3.66 -7.84
CA GLY A 39 22.70 3.18 -8.52
C GLY A 39 22.35 1.73 -8.18
N PHE A 40 22.70 1.26 -6.99
CA PHE A 40 22.43 -0.09 -6.49
C PHE A 40 23.07 -1.22 -7.30
N VAL A 41 24.19 -0.94 -7.97
CA VAL A 41 24.95 -1.93 -8.72
C VAL A 41 25.89 -2.69 -7.76
N VAL A 42 25.62 -3.98 -7.57
CA VAL A 42 26.38 -4.87 -6.68
C VAL A 42 26.48 -6.28 -7.28
N THR A 43 27.36 -7.11 -6.70
CA THR A 43 27.42 -8.54 -7.03
C THR A 43 26.16 -9.27 -6.55
N ASP A 44 25.90 -10.44 -7.09
CA ASP A 44 24.75 -11.27 -6.70
C ASP A 44 24.80 -11.66 -5.21
N GLU A 45 25.98 -11.95 -4.67
CA GLU A 45 26.14 -12.29 -3.25
C GLU A 45 25.74 -11.11 -2.34
N VAL A 46 26.21 -9.92 -2.65
CA VAL A 46 25.89 -8.70 -1.88
C VAL A 46 24.41 -8.38 -2.01
N ARG A 47 23.84 -8.47 -3.21
CA ARG A 47 22.39 -8.25 -3.42
C ARG A 47 21.56 -9.24 -2.62
N ASN A 48 21.92 -10.53 -2.65
CA ASN A 48 21.19 -11.57 -1.92
C ASN A 48 21.17 -11.32 -0.41
N ALA A 49 22.29 -10.90 0.16
CA ALA A 49 22.36 -10.52 1.58
C ALA A 49 21.50 -9.27 1.88
N LEU A 50 21.57 -8.26 1.02
CA LEU A 50 20.84 -7.01 1.21
C LEU A 50 19.31 -7.17 1.03
N VAL A 51 18.84 -8.03 0.11
CA VAL A 51 17.41 -8.33 -0.05
C VAL A 51 16.80 -8.91 1.23
N VAL A 52 17.59 -9.68 2.00
CA VAL A 52 17.16 -10.22 3.30
C VAL A 52 17.18 -9.15 4.39
N GLY A 53 18.20 -8.29 4.43
CA GLY A 53 18.42 -7.33 5.51
C GLY A 53 17.64 -6.00 5.35
N LEU A 54 17.56 -5.45 4.12
CA LEU A 54 16.97 -4.13 3.89
C LEU A 54 15.49 -3.98 4.28
N PRO A 55 14.64 -5.02 4.28
CA PRO A 55 13.28 -4.87 4.79
C PRO A 55 13.21 -4.29 6.20
N ALA A 56 14.18 -4.56 7.08
CA ALA A 56 14.22 -3.96 8.41
C ALA A 56 14.39 -2.42 8.35
N CYS A 57 15.06 -1.90 7.34
CA CYS A 57 15.24 -0.47 7.16
C CYS A 57 13.98 0.27 6.65
N LEU A 58 12.95 -0.45 6.21
CA LEU A 58 11.68 0.18 5.83
C LEU A 58 10.93 0.80 7.03
N SER A 59 11.32 0.43 8.26
CA SER A 59 10.79 1.03 9.50
C SER A 59 11.72 2.08 10.10
N ASP A 60 12.86 2.39 9.46
CA ASP A 60 13.85 3.32 10.01
C ASP A 60 13.32 4.76 10.00
N PRO A 61 13.49 5.54 11.08
CA PRO A 61 13.09 6.95 11.12
C PRO A 61 13.91 7.84 10.19
N ASP A 62 15.14 7.44 9.81
CA ASP A 62 15.95 8.17 8.82
C ASP A 62 15.39 7.93 7.40
N PRO A 63 14.79 8.95 6.75
CA PRO A 63 14.25 8.79 5.41
C PRO A 63 15.33 8.45 4.37
N MET A 64 16.60 8.76 4.64
CA MET A 64 17.67 8.35 3.73
C MET A 64 17.84 6.82 3.73
N LEU A 65 17.76 6.16 4.89
CA LEU A 65 17.86 4.71 4.98
C LEU A 65 16.58 4.03 4.50
N ARG A 66 15.42 4.54 4.91
CA ARG A 66 14.10 3.98 4.60
C ARG A 66 13.72 4.17 3.12
N ASP A 67 13.58 5.44 2.70
CA ASP A 67 13.11 5.82 1.35
C ASP A 67 14.27 5.69 0.35
N GLY A 68 15.39 6.36 0.66
CA GLY A 68 16.49 6.54 -0.28
C GLY A 68 17.35 5.29 -0.50
N VAL A 69 17.36 4.34 0.42
CA VAL A 69 18.13 3.10 0.25
C VAL A 69 17.21 1.89 0.20
N ALA A 70 16.49 1.57 1.29
CA ALA A 70 15.77 0.30 1.37
C ALA A 70 14.70 0.18 0.28
N TYR A 71 13.81 1.17 0.17
CA TYR A 71 12.78 1.17 -0.86
C TYR A 71 13.37 1.24 -2.27
N GLU A 72 14.30 2.18 -2.54
CA GLU A 72 14.85 2.36 -3.88
C GLU A 72 15.65 1.14 -4.35
N ALA A 73 16.48 0.53 -3.48
CA ALA A 73 17.25 -0.67 -3.83
C ALA A 73 16.34 -1.85 -4.16
N LEU A 74 15.39 -2.18 -3.26
CA LEU A 74 14.44 -3.28 -3.47
C LEU A 74 13.63 -3.06 -4.75
N SER A 75 13.17 -1.85 -5.00
CA SER A 75 12.43 -1.48 -6.21
C SER A 75 13.29 -1.60 -7.47
N ALA A 76 14.53 -1.13 -7.44
CA ALA A 76 15.46 -1.22 -8.57
C ALA A 76 15.71 -2.68 -8.96
N TRP A 77 16.03 -3.55 -7.99
CA TRP A 77 16.28 -4.96 -8.25
C TRP A 77 15.05 -5.74 -8.71
N LEU A 78 13.87 -5.44 -8.15
CA LEU A 78 12.59 -6.02 -8.59
C LEU A 78 12.28 -5.61 -10.04
N ARG A 79 12.44 -4.33 -10.37
CA ARG A 79 12.18 -3.78 -11.72
C ARG A 79 13.16 -4.29 -12.76
N ALA A 80 14.42 -4.47 -12.38
CA ALA A 80 15.46 -5.04 -13.23
C ALA A 80 15.37 -6.57 -13.40
N GLY A 81 14.45 -7.23 -12.66
CA GLY A 81 14.30 -8.70 -12.72
C GLY A 81 15.48 -9.46 -12.10
N GLN A 82 16.22 -8.81 -11.19
CA GLN A 82 17.41 -9.35 -10.56
C GLN A 82 17.14 -10.25 -9.35
N LEU A 83 15.89 -10.42 -8.98
CA LEU A 83 15.45 -11.34 -7.93
C LEU A 83 14.76 -12.55 -8.57
N ASP A 84 15.22 -13.75 -8.22
CA ASP A 84 14.55 -14.98 -8.63
C ASP A 84 13.20 -15.18 -7.92
N VAL A 85 12.46 -16.23 -8.28
CA VAL A 85 11.12 -16.49 -7.73
C VAL A 85 11.17 -16.81 -6.22
N ALA A 86 12.21 -17.53 -5.75
CA ALA A 86 12.35 -17.88 -4.34
C ALA A 86 12.60 -16.62 -3.51
N GLN A 87 13.47 -15.72 -3.99
CA GLN A 87 13.76 -14.43 -3.38
C GLN A 87 12.53 -13.51 -3.33
N ARG A 88 11.74 -13.45 -4.43
CA ARG A 88 10.49 -12.68 -4.47
C ARG A 88 9.47 -13.20 -3.45
N ARG A 89 9.36 -14.53 -3.28
CA ARG A 89 8.48 -15.14 -2.27
C ARG A 89 8.95 -14.81 -0.86
N ALA A 90 10.24 -15.00 -0.57
CA ALA A 90 10.80 -14.70 0.74
C ALA A 90 10.63 -13.21 1.11
N LEU A 91 10.91 -12.29 0.17
CA LEU A 91 10.69 -10.86 0.35
C LEU A 91 9.20 -10.55 0.60
N ARG A 92 8.29 -11.07 -0.23
CA ARG A 92 6.85 -10.92 -0.06
C ARG A 92 6.41 -11.37 1.34
N ASP A 93 6.84 -12.53 1.77
CA ASP A 93 6.41 -13.12 3.04
C ASP A 93 6.94 -12.31 4.23
N ARG A 94 8.18 -11.79 4.14
CA ARG A 94 8.71 -10.86 5.14
C ARG A 94 7.90 -9.55 5.18
N LEU A 95 7.57 -8.97 4.02
CA LEU A 95 6.76 -7.76 3.94
C LEU A 95 5.34 -7.98 4.47
N TYR A 96 4.75 -9.16 4.26
CA TYR A 96 3.47 -9.52 4.87
C TYR A 96 3.54 -9.51 6.40
N ALA A 97 4.60 -10.06 6.98
CA ALA A 97 4.79 -10.00 8.42
C ALA A 97 4.86 -8.55 8.92
N MET A 98 5.57 -7.67 8.20
CA MET A 98 5.70 -6.26 8.56
C MET A 98 4.37 -5.48 8.51
N LEU A 99 3.39 -5.90 7.70
CA LEU A 99 2.06 -5.28 7.71
C LEU A 99 1.32 -5.50 9.03
N ASP A 100 1.60 -6.62 9.70
CA ASP A 100 0.95 -7.05 10.93
C ASP A 100 1.76 -6.67 12.19
N GLU A 101 3.01 -6.18 12.04
CA GLU A 101 3.89 -5.78 13.13
C GLU A 101 3.56 -4.36 13.64
N ASP A 102 3.53 -4.19 14.96
CA ASP A 102 3.60 -2.86 15.57
C ASP A 102 5.09 -2.49 15.72
N ASP A 103 5.58 -1.65 14.81
CA ASP A 103 6.97 -1.17 14.81
C ASP A 103 7.19 0.05 15.73
N GLY A 104 6.17 0.47 16.48
CA GLY A 104 6.20 1.62 17.38
C GLY A 104 6.34 2.98 16.67
N THR A 105 6.65 3.01 15.37
CA THR A 105 6.84 4.23 14.56
C THR A 105 5.68 4.48 13.59
N GLY A 106 5.03 3.41 13.12
CA GLY A 106 4.02 3.42 12.07
C GLY A 106 4.60 3.69 10.67
N LEU A 107 5.89 3.43 10.47
CA LEU A 107 6.60 3.60 9.18
C LEU A 107 6.67 2.28 8.40
N GLY A 108 6.87 1.16 9.08
CA GLY A 108 7.06 -0.15 8.45
C GLY A 108 5.89 -0.60 7.60
N PRO A 109 4.65 -0.67 8.10
CA PRO A 109 3.51 -1.13 7.32
C PRO A 109 3.27 -0.32 6.03
N PRO A 110 3.30 1.04 6.01
CA PRO A 110 3.23 1.83 4.78
C PRO A 110 4.31 1.48 3.75
N PHE A 111 5.57 1.36 4.18
CA PHE A 111 6.67 1.05 3.28
C PHE A 111 6.68 -0.42 2.84
N ALA A 112 6.22 -1.34 3.68
CA ALA A 112 5.97 -2.73 3.27
C ALA A 112 4.93 -2.78 2.14
N ALA A 113 3.81 -2.05 2.26
CA ALA A 113 2.79 -1.95 1.21
C ALA A 113 3.36 -1.36 -0.08
N LEU A 114 4.23 -0.34 0.01
CA LEU A 114 4.87 0.26 -1.16
C LEU A 114 5.80 -0.74 -1.88
N VAL A 115 6.62 -1.50 -1.15
CA VAL A 115 7.47 -2.55 -1.76
C VAL A 115 6.63 -3.70 -2.29
N LEU A 116 5.53 -4.09 -1.61
CA LEU A 116 4.57 -5.09 -2.11
C LEU A 116 3.93 -4.68 -3.43
N SER A 117 3.77 -3.38 -3.69
CA SER A 117 3.34 -2.89 -5.00
C SER A 117 4.34 -3.28 -6.10
N GLU A 118 5.64 -3.18 -5.85
CA GLU A 118 6.68 -3.58 -6.78
C GLU A 118 6.74 -5.11 -6.95
N VAL A 119 6.53 -5.87 -5.88
CA VAL A 119 6.40 -7.35 -5.96
C VAL A 119 5.20 -7.72 -6.84
N ALA A 120 4.02 -7.11 -6.63
CA ALA A 120 2.83 -7.31 -7.46
C ALA A 120 3.10 -6.94 -8.94
N ARG A 121 3.85 -5.86 -9.18
CA ARG A 121 4.27 -5.46 -10.52
C ARG A 121 5.09 -6.52 -11.21
N THR A 122 5.99 -7.24 -10.52
CA THR A 122 6.77 -8.31 -11.14
C THR A 122 5.90 -9.45 -11.65
N ASP A 123 4.87 -9.87 -10.89
CA ASP A 123 3.91 -10.88 -11.32
C ASP A 123 3.04 -10.41 -12.50
N ARG A 124 2.67 -9.14 -12.50
CA ARG A 124 1.94 -8.53 -13.61
C ARG A 124 2.73 -8.57 -14.93
N ILE A 125 4.01 -8.26 -14.87
CA ILE A 125 4.89 -8.25 -16.06
C ILE A 125 5.24 -9.65 -16.52
N SER A 126 5.58 -10.54 -15.59
CA SER A 126 5.93 -11.94 -15.86
C SER A 126 5.37 -12.81 -14.74
N ALA A 127 4.31 -13.55 -15.03
CA ALA A 127 3.58 -14.34 -14.04
C ALA A 127 4.49 -15.38 -13.36
N TRP A 128 4.50 -15.34 -12.03
CA TRP A 128 5.23 -16.28 -11.19
C TRP A 128 4.43 -16.74 -9.96
N MET A 129 3.44 -15.98 -9.54
CA MET A 129 2.53 -16.39 -8.46
C MET A 129 1.52 -17.41 -8.96
N SER A 130 1.13 -18.37 -8.11
CA SER A 130 -0.04 -19.18 -8.34
C SER A 130 -1.33 -18.36 -8.27
N THR A 131 -2.46 -18.95 -8.65
CA THR A 131 -3.77 -18.31 -8.51
C THR A 131 -4.10 -18.01 -7.04
N GLU A 132 -3.76 -18.95 -6.15
CA GLU A 132 -3.98 -18.84 -4.71
C GLU A 132 -3.08 -17.78 -4.08
N GLU A 133 -1.80 -17.72 -4.47
CA GLU A 133 -0.85 -16.68 -4.01
C GLU A 133 -1.33 -15.29 -4.42
N ARG A 134 -1.85 -15.15 -5.65
CA ARG A 134 -2.37 -13.88 -6.15
C ARG A 134 -3.67 -13.48 -5.46
N ALA A 135 -4.57 -14.43 -5.23
CA ALA A 135 -5.80 -14.20 -4.47
C ALA A 135 -5.49 -13.75 -3.02
N ALA A 136 -4.57 -14.43 -2.34
CA ALA A 136 -4.13 -14.03 -1.00
C ALA A 136 -3.50 -12.62 -0.99
N MET A 137 -2.75 -12.25 -2.04
CA MET A 137 -2.19 -10.89 -2.16
C MET A 137 -3.27 -9.83 -2.34
N VAL A 138 -4.32 -10.12 -3.11
CA VAL A 138 -5.47 -9.22 -3.27
C VAL A 138 -6.17 -8.98 -1.93
N GLU A 139 -6.46 -10.05 -1.18
CA GLU A 139 -7.10 -9.94 0.14
C GLU A 139 -6.24 -9.15 1.12
N ARG A 140 -4.93 -9.38 1.15
CA ARG A 140 -4.02 -8.63 2.01
C ARG A 140 -3.93 -7.15 1.63
N ALA A 141 -3.87 -6.83 0.34
CA ALA A 141 -3.85 -5.45 -0.13
C ALA A 141 -5.15 -4.70 0.24
N ALA A 142 -6.30 -5.36 0.05
CA ALA A 142 -7.59 -4.81 0.43
C ALA A 142 -7.73 -4.64 1.94
N ALA A 143 -7.31 -5.62 2.73
CA ALA A 143 -7.31 -5.55 4.19
C ALA A 143 -6.42 -4.40 4.69
N TYR A 144 -5.16 -4.31 4.20
CA TYR A 144 -4.25 -3.23 4.55
C TYR A 144 -4.86 -1.87 4.23
N LEU A 145 -5.28 -1.63 2.98
CA LEU A 145 -5.82 -0.32 2.58
C LEU A 145 -7.06 0.05 3.41
N SER A 146 -7.96 -0.90 3.66
CA SER A 146 -9.17 -0.67 4.48
C SER A 146 -8.84 -0.37 5.94
N SER A 147 -7.73 -0.88 6.47
CA SER A 147 -7.36 -0.74 7.88
C SER A 147 -6.55 0.52 8.19
N VAL A 148 -6.04 1.23 7.19
CA VAL A 148 -5.23 2.44 7.42
C VAL A 148 -6.03 3.46 8.23
N ARG A 149 -5.43 3.91 9.34
CA ARG A 149 -5.96 4.97 10.23
C ARG A 149 -4.92 6.05 10.53
N ASP A 150 -3.64 5.79 10.22
CA ASP A 150 -2.60 6.80 10.24
C ASP A 150 -2.57 7.52 8.88
N TYR A 151 -3.11 8.73 8.86
CA TYR A 151 -3.25 9.54 7.64
C TYR A 151 -2.10 10.56 7.49
N ARG A 152 -1.03 10.44 8.27
CA ARG A 152 0.14 11.30 8.10
C ARG A 152 0.74 11.10 6.72
N GLY A 153 0.98 12.22 6.03
CA GLY A 153 1.60 12.25 4.71
C GLY A 153 3.10 12.56 4.80
N PHE A 154 3.49 13.82 4.53
CA PHE A 154 4.86 14.29 4.59
C PHE A 154 5.13 15.11 5.84
N ASP A 155 6.26 14.83 6.47
CA ASP A 155 6.86 15.64 7.53
C ASP A 155 8.30 16.03 7.14
N ALA A 156 8.70 17.27 7.43
CA ALA A 156 10.01 17.80 7.01
C ALA A 156 11.19 17.05 7.65
N LYS A 157 11.01 16.44 8.82
CA LYS A 157 12.03 15.70 9.55
C LYS A 157 11.99 14.20 9.26
N GLU A 158 10.79 13.63 9.27
CA GLU A 158 10.58 12.17 9.15
C GLU A 158 10.34 11.70 7.70
N GLY A 159 10.12 12.64 6.77
CA GLY A 159 9.80 12.32 5.39
C GLY A 159 8.37 11.80 5.21
N TRP A 160 8.18 10.86 4.29
CA TRP A 160 6.88 10.31 3.95
C TRP A 160 6.46 9.14 4.86
N ARG A 161 5.16 9.10 5.21
CA ARG A 161 4.47 7.90 5.72
C ARG A 161 3.50 7.34 4.69
N HIS A 162 2.52 8.11 4.29
CA HIS A 162 1.68 7.99 3.11
C HIS A 162 0.96 6.63 2.95
N GLY A 163 0.49 6.04 4.08
CA GLY A 163 -0.08 4.69 4.10
C GLY A 163 -1.20 4.46 3.10
N VAL A 164 -2.12 5.43 2.96
CA VAL A 164 -3.24 5.36 2.00
C VAL A 164 -2.73 5.34 0.55
N ALA A 165 -1.77 6.21 0.21
CA ALA A 165 -1.23 6.28 -1.14
C ALA A 165 -0.45 5.00 -1.51
N HIS A 166 0.34 4.45 -0.59
CA HIS A 166 1.08 3.21 -0.81
C HIS A 166 0.14 2.00 -0.96
N GLY A 167 -0.94 1.93 -0.17
CA GLY A 167 -1.98 0.92 -0.35
C GLY A 167 -2.74 1.06 -1.68
N ALA A 168 -2.98 2.29 -2.12
CA ALA A 168 -3.57 2.57 -3.43
C ALA A 168 -2.64 2.14 -4.57
N ASP A 169 -1.31 2.35 -4.46
CA ASP A 169 -0.34 1.89 -5.45
C ASP A 169 -0.27 0.37 -5.52
N TRP A 170 -0.33 -0.32 -4.39
CA TRP A 170 -0.39 -1.77 -4.36
C TRP A 170 -1.67 -2.28 -5.02
N SER A 171 -2.82 -1.70 -4.68
CA SER A 171 -4.09 -2.00 -5.34
C SER A 171 -4.03 -1.74 -6.85
N LEU A 172 -3.39 -0.66 -7.30
CA LEU A 172 -3.20 -0.33 -8.70
C LEU A 172 -2.45 -1.45 -9.45
N GLN A 173 -1.32 -1.94 -8.89
CA GLN A 173 -0.54 -2.98 -9.55
C GLN A 173 -1.31 -4.30 -9.69
N LEU A 174 -2.16 -4.62 -8.71
CA LEU A 174 -3.05 -5.78 -8.77
C LEU A 174 -4.17 -5.57 -9.78
N VAL A 175 -4.81 -4.40 -9.79
CA VAL A 175 -5.85 -4.06 -10.79
C VAL A 175 -5.28 -4.10 -12.22
N LEU A 176 -4.05 -3.69 -12.43
CA LEU A 176 -3.38 -3.75 -13.74
C LEU A 176 -3.06 -5.18 -14.20
N ASN A 177 -3.08 -6.17 -13.31
CA ASN A 177 -2.79 -7.56 -13.66
C ASN A 177 -4.03 -8.23 -14.25
N GLU A 178 -3.99 -8.62 -15.50
CA GLU A 178 -5.12 -9.27 -16.21
C GLU A 178 -5.55 -10.60 -15.58
N ARG A 179 -4.68 -11.24 -14.78
CA ARG A 179 -4.99 -12.48 -14.04
C ARG A 179 -5.77 -12.24 -12.75
N VAL A 180 -5.94 -11.00 -12.34
CA VAL A 180 -6.84 -10.60 -11.24
C VAL A 180 -8.24 -10.48 -11.82
N ASP A 181 -9.15 -11.31 -11.35
CA ASP A 181 -10.50 -11.41 -11.88
C ASP A 181 -11.43 -10.28 -11.39
N ARG A 182 -12.67 -10.25 -11.93
CA ARG A 182 -13.67 -9.23 -11.57
C ARG A 182 -13.95 -9.17 -10.07
N GLY A 183 -14.14 -10.32 -9.40
CA GLY A 183 -14.46 -10.37 -7.97
C GLY A 183 -13.32 -9.82 -7.12
N GLN A 184 -12.08 -10.12 -7.50
CA GLN A 184 -10.88 -9.61 -6.87
C GLN A 184 -10.72 -8.09 -7.09
N VAL A 185 -11.02 -7.60 -8.29
CA VAL A 185 -11.04 -6.14 -8.56
C VAL A 185 -12.11 -5.45 -7.72
N GLU A 186 -13.32 -6.02 -7.61
CA GLU A 186 -14.39 -5.48 -6.75
C GLU A 186 -13.97 -5.44 -5.27
N THR A 187 -13.19 -6.44 -4.80
CA THR A 187 -12.61 -6.44 -3.44
C THR A 187 -11.66 -5.25 -3.23
N LEU A 188 -10.74 -5.01 -4.17
CA LEU A 188 -9.82 -3.86 -4.12
C LEU A 188 -10.58 -2.53 -4.19
N LEU A 189 -11.58 -2.41 -5.05
CA LEU A 189 -12.39 -1.20 -5.17
C LEU A 189 -13.21 -0.90 -3.91
N ARG A 190 -13.67 -1.91 -3.16
CA ARG A 190 -14.30 -1.70 -1.84
C ARG A 190 -13.31 -1.10 -0.84
N ALA A 191 -12.05 -1.57 -0.83
CA ALA A 191 -11.00 -1.01 0.00
C ALA A 191 -10.68 0.45 -0.37
N VAL A 192 -10.61 0.76 -1.66
CA VAL A 192 -10.47 2.13 -2.16
C VAL A 192 -11.62 3.01 -1.67
N ALA A 193 -12.89 2.57 -1.83
CA ALA A 193 -14.06 3.32 -1.38
C ALA A 193 -14.05 3.60 0.13
N ALA A 194 -13.45 2.72 0.94
CA ALA A 194 -13.30 2.94 2.38
C ALA A 194 -12.38 4.12 2.70
N GLN A 195 -11.40 4.39 1.85
CA GLN A 195 -10.44 5.48 2.04
C GLN A 195 -10.80 6.76 1.26
N VAL A 196 -11.69 6.69 0.27
CA VAL A 196 -12.19 7.90 -0.44
C VAL A 196 -12.94 8.82 0.53
N VAL A 197 -13.69 8.24 1.48
CA VAL A 197 -14.39 8.96 2.54
C VAL A 197 -14.00 8.30 3.86
N PRO A 198 -12.86 8.69 4.46
CA PRO A 198 -12.38 8.11 5.71
C PRO A 198 -13.30 8.47 6.89
N GLU A 199 -13.36 7.60 7.90
CA GLU A 199 -14.29 7.75 9.03
C GLU A 199 -13.90 8.86 10.03
N ASN A 200 -12.71 9.44 9.89
CA ASN A 200 -12.20 10.47 10.80
C ASN A 200 -12.31 11.90 10.23
N ALA A 201 -11.77 12.89 10.98
CA ALA A 201 -11.78 14.31 10.63
C ALA A 201 -10.54 14.74 9.82
N HIS A 202 -9.81 13.81 9.18
CA HIS A 202 -8.63 14.12 8.37
C HIS A 202 -9.04 14.58 6.96
N ALA A 203 -8.40 15.64 6.47
CA ALA A 203 -8.49 16.05 5.08
C ALA A 203 -7.16 15.70 4.37
N TYR A 204 -7.24 14.99 3.27
CA TYR A 204 -6.08 14.65 2.46
C TYR A 204 -5.49 15.88 1.77
N VAL A 205 -4.21 16.12 1.97
CA VAL A 205 -3.51 17.29 1.41
C VAL A 205 -2.22 16.91 0.66
N PHE A 206 -1.84 15.63 0.64
CA PHE A 206 -0.59 15.15 0.04
C PHE A 206 -0.83 14.33 -1.24
N GLY A 207 -2.02 14.44 -1.87
CA GLY A 207 -2.32 13.81 -3.16
C GLY A 207 -2.93 12.42 -3.07
N GLU A 208 -3.35 11.96 -1.87
CA GLU A 208 -3.98 10.66 -1.66
C GLU A 208 -5.21 10.44 -2.54
N PRO A 209 -6.13 11.44 -2.73
CA PRO A 209 -7.29 11.26 -3.60
C PRO A 209 -6.93 10.91 -5.04
N GLY A 210 -5.89 11.54 -5.58
CA GLY A 210 -5.37 11.21 -6.92
C GLY A 210 -4.76 9.80 -6.99
N ARG A 211 -4.11 9.34 -5.89
CA ARG A 211 -3.58 7.97 -5.82
C ARG A 211 -4.72 6.94 -5.72
N LEU A 212 -5.77 7.23 -4.95
CA LEU A 212 -6.98 6.39 -4.86
C LEU A 212 -7.77 6.34 -6.17
N ALA A 213 -7.74 7.41 -6.98
CA ALA A 213 -8.39 7.44 -8.27
C ALA A 213 -7.76 6.44 -9.28
N ARG A 214 -6.44 6.22 -9.21
CA ARG A 214 -5.73 5.36 -10.17
C ARG A 214 -6.27 3.93 -10.28
N PRO A 215 -6.41 3.14 -9.20
CA PRO A 215 -6.98 1.80 -9.32
C PRO A 215 -8.41 1.80 -9.90
N VAL A 216 -9.21 2.84 -9.64
CA VAL A 216 -10.56 2.99 -10.23
C VAL A 216 -10.48 3.22 -11.73
N LEU A 217 -9.66 4.16 -12.18
CA LEU A 217 -9.46 4.48 -13.60
C LEU A 217 -8.93 3.26 -14.38
N TYR A 218 -7.96 2.54 -13.84
CA TYR A 218 -7.41 1.37 -14.51
C TYR A 218 -8.35 0.16 -14.47
N ALA A 219 -9.17 0.00 -13.44
CA ALA A 219 -10.27 -0.98 -13.45
C ALA A 219 -11.29 -0.66 -14.55
N ALA A 220 -11.64 0.61 -14.71
CA ALA A 220 -12.52 1.05 -15.79
C ALA A 220 -11.90 0.80 -17.16
N LYS A 221 -10.64 1.18 -17.36
CA LYS A 221 -9.91 0.95 -18.61
C LYS A 221 -9.88 -0.53 -19.01
N ARG A 222 -9.77 -1.43 -18.04
CA ARG A 222 -9.86 -2.89 -18.29
C ARG A 222 -11.25 -3.35 -18.70
N GLY A 223 -12.30 -2.57 -18.48
CA GLY A 223 -13.68 -2.95 -18.79
C GLY A 223 -14.22 -4.12 -17.97
N VAL A 224 -13.69 -4.35 -16.77
CA VAL A 224 -14.07 -5.51 -15.93
C VAL A 224 -15.43 -5.35 -15.26
N LEU A 225 -15.91 -4.11 -15.10
CA LEU A 225 -17.22 -3.79 -14.54
C LEU A 225 -18.12 -3.17 -15.62
N ASP A 226 -19.38 -3.53 -15.60
CA ASP A 226 -20.41 -2.91 -16.42
C ASP A 226 -20.87 -1.55 -15.85
N GLU A 227 -21.62 -0.78 -16.64
CA GLU A 227 -22.11 0.54 -16.25
C GLU A 227 -22.94 0.49 -14.95
N ALA A 228 -23.79 -0.54 -14.79
CA ALA A 228 -24.63 -0.65 -13.61
C ALA A 228 -23.79 -0.90 -12.33
N ALA A 229 -22.70 -1.66 -12.43
CA ALA A 229 -21.76 -1.86 -11.33
C ALA A 229 -21.03 -0.56 -10.98
N TRP A 230 -20.58 0.20 -11.98
CA TRP A 230 -19.96 1.51 -11.76
C TRP A 230 -20.93 2.50 -11.11
N ARG A 231 -22.19 2.58 -11.57
CA ARG A 231 -23.20 3.43 -10.94
C ARG A 231 -23.39 3.06 -9.47
N ARG A 232 -23.59 1.79 -9.15
CA ARG A 232 -23.72 1.36 -7.74
C ARG A 232 -22.50 1.73 -6.90
N TRP A 233 -21.30 1.59 -7.46
CA TRP A 233 -20.06 1.90 -6.73
C TRP A 233 -19.95 3.40 -6.41
N PHE A 234 -20.18 4.27 -7.40
CA PHE A 234 -20.10 5.72 -7.21
C PHE A 234 -21.26 6.25 -6.37
N ASP A 235 -22.48 5.76 -6.55
CA ASP A 235 -23.68 6.18 -5.77
C ASP A 235 -23.54 5.83 -4.28
N ALA A 236 -22.72 4.83 -3.93
CA ALA A 236 -22.46 4.45 -2.55
C ALA A 236 -21.48 5.41 -1.81
N LEU A 237 -20.81 6.34 -2.50
CA LEU A 237 -19.82 7.24 -1.89
C LEU A 237 -20.48 8.41 -1.12
N PRO A 238 -21.40 9.22 -1.69
CA PRO A 238 -21.98 10.37 -0.97
C PRO A 238 -22.65 10.03 0.37
N PRO A 239 -23.37 8.89 0.53
CA PRO A 239 -23.95 8.53 1.82
C PRO A 239 -22.93 8.33 2.95
N ARG A 240 -21.67 8.08 2.64
CA ARG A 240 -20.59 7.92 3.62
C ARG A 240 -20.20 9.24 4.31
N LEU A 241 -20.63 10.38 3.79
CA LEU A 241 -20.45 11.69 4.44
C LEU A 241 -21.19 11.77 5.78
N GLY A 242 -22.23 10.95 5.96
CA GLY A 242 -23.10 10.97 7.14
C GLY A 242 -24.26 11.96 7.01
N ASP A 243 -24.81 12.40 8.15
CA ASP A 243 -26.00 13.27 8.16
C ASP A 243 -25.74 14.61 7.48
N ALA A 244 -26.46 14.90 6.39
CA ALA A 244 -26.39 16.16 5.67
C ALA A 244 -26.77 17.40 6.51
N LYS A 245 -27.49 17.21 7.63
CA LYS A 245 -27.75 18.30 8.60
C LYS A 245 -26.48 18.80 9.29
N GLN A 246 -25.41 18.01 9.28
CA GLN A 246 -24.09 18.39 9.78
C GLN A 246 -23.25 19.16 8.75
N ALA A 247 -23.77 19.29 7.51
CA ALA A 247 -23.10 20.04 6.46
C ALA A 247 -22.81 21.47 6.95
N TYR A 248 -21.55 21.89 6.80
CA TYR A 248 -21.06 23.20 7.23
C TYR A 248 -21.10 23.50 8.73
N ALA A 249 -21.43 22.51 9.57
CA ALA A 249 -21.48 22.65 11.03
C ALA A 249 -20.47 21.74 11.76
N ASP A 250 -19.94 20.71 11.07
CA ASP A 250 -18.97 19.74 11.59
C ASP A 250 -17.71 19.69 10.72
N SER A 251 -16.56 19.95 11.34
CA SER A 251 -15.25 19.93 10.65
C SER A 251 -14.91 18.56 10.08
N ALA A 252 -15.31 17.46 10.75
CA ALA A 252 -15.09 16.11 10.25
C ALA A 252 -15.94 15.84 9.00
N TRP A 253 -17.18 16.33 8.98
CA TRP A 253 -18.03 16.26 7.80
C TRP A 253 -17.42 17.02 6.62
N LEU A 254 -16.93 18.24 6.88
CA LEU A 254 -16.28 19.07 5.85
C LEU A 254 -15.00 18.44 5.32
N ALA A 255 -14.19 17.80 6.16
CA ALA A 255 -12.99 17.06 5.75
C ALA A 255 -13.35 15.89 4.82
N ARG A 256 -14.33 15.05 5.20
CA ARG A 256 -14.82 13.95 4.36
C ARG A 256 -15.38 14.44 3.03
N ARG A 257 -16.11 15.56 3.04
CA ARG A 257 -16.61 16.20 1.82
C ARG A 257 -15.47 16.65 0.90
N HIS A 258 -14.45 17.30 1.47
CA HIS A 258 -13.25 17.72 0.73
C HIS A 258 -12.59 16.52 0.04
N ASP A 259 -12.38 15.43 0.76
CA ASP A 259 -11.73 14.23 0.25
C ASP A 259 -12.53 13.60 -0.90
N LEU A 260 -13.85 13.45 -0.70
CA LEU A 260 -14.75 12.95 -1.74
C LEU A 260 -14.74 13.83 -2.99
N MET A 261 -14.85 15.15 -2.82
CA MET A 261 -14.85 16.10 -3.94
C MET A 261 -13.52 16.05 -4.69
N THR A 262 -12.39 16.00 -3.99
CA THR A 262 -11.06 15.94 -4.60
C THR A 262 -10.86 14.63 -5.36
N PHE A 263 -11.31 13.50 -4.80
CA PHE A 263 -11.29 12.21 -5.48
C PHE A 263 -12.14 12.22 -6.74
N LEU A 264 -13.40 12.64 -6.66
CA LEU A 264 -14.31 12.68 -7.80
C LEU A 264 -13.81 13.63 -8.89
N THR A 265 -13.20 14.76 -8.51
CA THR A 265 -12.59 15.71 -9.47
C THR A 265 -11.39 15.06 -10.17
N SER A 266 -10.56 14.32 -9.46
CA SER A 266 -9.44 13.59 -10.07
C SER A 266 -9.92 12.56 -11.09
N VAL A 267 -10.93 11.74 -10.74
CA VAL A 267 -11.51 10.75 -11.66
C VAL A 267 -12.18 11.46 -12.87
N HIS A 268 -12.89 12.56 -12.61
CA HIS A 268 -13.56 13.33 -13.68
C HIS A 268 -12.56 13.88 -14.68
N LEU A 269 -11.48 14.49 -14.22
CA LEU A 269 -10.46 15.11 -15.07
C LEU A 269 -9.80 14.07 -15.98
N ASP A 270 -9.38 12.94 -15.40
CA ASP A 270 -8.77 11.86 -16.17
C ASP A 270 -9.74 11.23 -17.18
N ALA A 271 -11.02 11.06 -16.80
CA ALA A 271 -12.06 10.54 -17.71
C ALA A 271 -12.41 11.52 -18.83
N ASP A 272 -12.40 12.83 -18.55
CA ASP A 272 -12.69 13.89 -19.54
C ASP A 272 -11.57 14.04 -20.58
N GLN A 273 -10.31 13.94 -20.16
CA GLN A 273 -9.14 14.10 -21.01
C GLN A 273 -8.72 12.82 -21.74
N SER A 274 -9.37 11.69 -21.46
CA SER A 274 -8.99 10.40 -22.03
C SER A 274 -9.61 10.16 -23.40
N ASP A 275 -8.86 9.52 -24.29
CA ASP A 275 -9.39 8.96 -25.55
C ASP A 275 -9.96 7.54 -25.38
N ASP A 276 -9.73 6.91 -24.25
CA ASP A 276 -10.24 5.57 -23.93
C ASP A 276 -11.76 5.59 -23.70
N ALA A 277 -12.50 4.78 -24.44
CA ALA A 277 -13.95 4.75 -24.39
C ALA A 277 -14.51 4.34 -23.03
N ASN A 278 -13.84 3.37 -22.33
CA ASN A 278 -14.26 2.89 -21.03
C ASN A 278 -14.06 3.96 -19.95
N LEU A 279 -12.95 4.72 -20.04
CA LEU A 279 -12.73 5.85 -19.13
C LEU A 279 -13.74 6.97 -19.36
N ARG A 280 -14.00 7.34 -20.63
CA ARG A 280 -15.01 8.35 -20.94
C ARG A 280 -16.42 7.97 -20.48
N ALA A 281 -16.73 6.67 -20.46
CA ALA A 281 -18.02 6.17 -19.96
C ALA A 281 -18.24 6.44 -18.47
N LEU A 282 -17.17 6.64 -17.67
CA LEU A 282 -17.29 7.04 -16.27
C LEU A 282 -17.78 8.49 -16.10
N LYS A 283 -17.47 9.38 -17.05
CA LYS A 283 -17.74 10.82 -16.92
C LYS A 283 -19.18 11.17 -16.52
N PRO A 284 -20.25 10.68 -17.19
CA PRO A 284 -21.61 10.99 -16.78
C PRO A 284 -21.96 10.48 -15.39
N ILE A 285 -21.40 9.33 -14.99
CA ILE A 285 -21.61 8.73 -13.66
C ILE A 285 -20.98 9.64 -12.59
N VAL A 286 -19.71 10.01 -12.78
CA VAL A 286 -18.97 10.86 -11.83
C VAL A 286 -19.62 12.24 -11.71
N VAL A 287 -20.07 12.84 -12.84
CA VAL A 287 -20.81 14.12 -12.83
C VAL A 287 -22.10 14.02 -12.03
N GLN A 288 -22.83 12.91 -12.17
CA GLN A 288 -24.06 12.68 -11.39
C GLN A 288 -23.73 12.56 -9.89
N THR A 289 -22.67 11.83 -9.55
CA THR A 289 -22.21 11.69 -8.13
C THR A 289 -21.75 13.04 -7.56
N LEU A 290 -20.99 13.85 -8.33
CA LEU A 290 -20.60 15.21 -7.92
C LEU A 290 -21.81 16.08 -7.59
N LYS A 291 -22.90 16.01 -8.37
CA LYS A 291 -24.14 16.74 -8.12
C LYS A 291 -24.90 16.23 -6.90
N ALA A 292 -24.67 15.00 -6.48
CA ALA A 292 -25.29 14.39 -5.30
C ALA A 292 -24.55 14.71 -3.99
N VAL A 293 -23.35 15.28 -4.06
CA VAL A 293 -22.59 15.73 -2.86
C VAL A 293 -23.23 17.03 -2.35
N PRO A 294 -23.69 17.07 -1.08
CA PRO A 294 -24.31 18.27 -0.48
C PRO A 294 -23.37 19.47 -0.40
#